data_438fa43ac1ddbfda663bd7b1db3c8701
#
_entry.id   438fa43ac1ddbfda663bd7b1db3c8701
#
_cell.length_a   1.000
_cell.length_b   1.000
_cell.length_c   1.000
_cell.angle_alpha   90.00
_cell.angle_beta   90.00
_cell.angle_gamma   90.00
#
_symmetry.space_group_name_H-M   'P 1'
#
loop_
_entity.id
_entity.type
_entity.pdbx_description
1 polymer ?
#
loop_
_entity_poly.entity_id
_entity_poly.type
_entity_poly.pdbx_seq_one_letter_code
_entity_poly.pdbx_strand_id
1 'polypeptide(L)'
;MAIKFQYNKTSLQQLEKQLKMRERSLPTIKSKESALRIEVKRTKDEVNTLELQLEQEIRSYESMVALWNEFNPELIRVKDVTLSTKKIAGVVVPLLNEIQFEIGHYSLFNAPAWFTDGIELLKKLARTGIEAEFSSMKLELLEHARKKTTQKVNLFEKVQIPGYKDAIRKVKRFMEDEESLSKSSQKIMRANQEKRKAKEEKEEAEV
;
A
#
# COMPACT_ATOMS: atom_id res chain seq x y z
N MET A 1 -0.45 -16.49 -11.91
CA MET A 1 -1.92 -16.39 -12.08
C MET A 1 -2.21 -16.38 -13.57
N ALA A 2 -2.89 -17.39 -14.11
CA ALA A 2 -3.27 -17.41 -15.51
C ALA A 2 -4.51 -16.53 -15.73
N ILE A 3 -4.46 -15.64 -16.71
CA ILE A 3 -5.60 -14.82 -17.08
C ILE A 3 -6.55 -15.70 -17.89
N LYS A 4 -7.80 -15.83 -17.40
CA LYS A 4 -8.84 -16.55 -18.13
C LYS A 4 -9.39 -15.64 -19.24
N PHE A 5 -9.45 -16.14 -20.45
CA PHE A 5 -9.99 -15.41 -21.62
C PHE A 5 -10.58 -16.40 -22.65
N GLN A 6 -11.42 -15.89 -23.52
CA GLN A 6 -12.00 -16.61 -24.66
C GLN A 6 -11.37 -16.07 -25.95
N TYR A 7 -11.34 -16.92 -26.99
CA TYR A 7 -10.82 -16.55 -28.31
C TYR A 7 -11.92 -15.89 -29.16
N ASN A 8 -12.34 -14.68 -28.72
CA ASN A 8 -13.34 -13.89 -29.44
C ASN A 8 -13.04 -12.40 -29.36
N LYS A 9 -13.64 -11.61 -30.24
CA LYS A 9 -13.46 -10.17 -30.38
C LYS A 9 -13.86 -9.41 -29.09
N THR A 10 -14.91 -9.86 -28.42
CA THR A 10 -15.40 -9.25 -27.17
C THR A 10 -14.38 -9.41 -26.04
N SER A 11 -13.81 -10.61 -25.89
CA SER A 11 -12.75 -10.89 -24.93
C SER A 11 -11.49 -10.08 -25.22
N LEU A 12 -11.12 -9.93 -26.48
CA LEU A 12 -10.00 -9.10 -26.91
C LEU A 12 -10.17 -7.65 -26.43
N GLN A 13 -11.32 -7.05 -26.69
CA GLN A 13 -11.62 -5.68 -26.26
C GLN A 13 -11.59 -5.52 -24.73
N GLN A 14 -12.10 -6.51 -23.99
CA GLN A 14 -12.04 -6.52 -22.54
C GLN A 14 -10.60 -6.59 -22.01
N LEU A 15 -9.76 -7.46 -22.61
CA LEU A 15 -8.35 -7.57 -22.26
C LEU A 15 -7.59 -6.27 -22.52
N GLU A 16 -7.82 -5.64 -23.68
CA GLU A 16 -7.20 -4.35 -24.02
C GLU A 16 -7.64 -3.23 -23.07
N LYS A 17 -8.93 -3.17 -22.70
CA LYS A 17 -9.45 -2.22 -21.72
C LYS A 17 -8.81 -2.44 -20.35
N GLN A 18 -8.68 -3.69 -19.92
CA GLN A 18 -8.08 -4.06 -18.65
C GLN A 18 -6.57 -3.75 -18.62
N LEU A 19 -5.85 -4.00 -19.71
CA LEU A 19 -4.44 -3.64 -19.86
C LEU A 19 -4.26 -2.12 -19.74
N LYS A 20 -5.00 -1.35 -20.53
CA LYS A 20 -4.93 0.12 -20.54
C LYS A 20 -5.22 0.74 -19.18
N MET A 21 -6.19 0.18 -18.44
CA MET A 21 -6.50 0.62 -17.08
C MET A 21 -5.29 0.40 -16.14
N ARG A 22 -4.64 -0.76 -16.21
CA ARG A 22 -3.47 -1.07 -15.37
C ARG A 22 -2.26 -0.25 -15.71
N GLU A 23 -1.99 -0.06 -17.01
CA GLU A 23 -0.89 0.80 -17.46
C GLU A 23 -1.07 2.25 -17.01
N ARG A 24 -2.30 2.77 -17.03
CA ARG A 24 -2.62 4.12 -16.50
C ARG A 24 -2.52 4.22 -14.98
N SER A 25 -2.88 3.16 -14.26
CA SER A 25 -2.85 3.15 -12.79
C SER A 25 -1.45 2.92 -12.22
N LEU A 26 -0.57 2.26 -12.97
CA LEU A 26 0.77 1.89 -12.51
C LEU A 26 1.61 3.10 -12.03
N PRO A 27 1.73 4.21 -12.78
CA PRO A 27 2.52 5.35 -12.35
C PRO A 27 1.98 5.98 -11.06
N THR A 28 0.65 6.07 -10.91
CA THR A 28 0.02 6.59 -9.68
C THR A 28 0.33 5.71 -8.47
N ILE A 29 0.32 4.38 -8.64
CA ILE A 29 0.64 3.45 -7.54
C ILE A 29 2.14 3.51 -7.22
N LYS A 30 3.02 3.65 -8.22
CA LYS A 30 4.46 3.87 -8.03
C LYS A 30 4.75 5.17 -7.28
N SER A 31 4.09 6.26 -7.64
CA SER A 31 4.22 7.53 -6.91
C SER A 31 3.79 7.42 -5.45
N LYS A 32 2.68 6.69 -5.19
CA LYS A 32 2.24 6.41 -3.81
C LYS A 32 3.26 5.55 -3.05
N GLU A 33 3.83 4.54 -3.68
CA GLU A 33 4.86 3.70 -3.06
C GLU A 33 6.11 4.52 -2.71
N SER A 34 6.56 5.38 -3.63
CA SER A 34 7.71 6.26 -3.39
C SER A 34 7.46 7.24 -2.24
N ALA A 35 6.27 7.85 -2.18
CA ALA A 35 5.88 8.74 -1.08
C ALA A 35 5.84 8.00 0.26
N LEU A 36 5.27 6.79 0.30
CA LEU A 36 5.25 5.96 1.51
C LEU A 36 6.64 5.54 1.94
N ARG A 37 7.55 5.24 1.00
CA ARG A 37 8.94 4.89 1.31
C ARG A 37 9.69 6.03 1.99
N ILE A 38 9.52 7.26 1.49
CA ILE A 38 10.13 8.45 2.08
C ILE A 38 9.60 8.68 3.50
N GLU A 39 8.27 8.58 3.66
CA GLU A 39 7.64 8.82 4.96
C GLU A 39 7.99 7.73 5.99
N VAL A 40 8.07 6.46 5.58
CA VAL A 40 8.55 5.37 6.45
C VAL A 40 9.96 5.64 6.92
N LYS A 41 10.87 6.06 6.02
CA LYS A 41 12.24 6.40 6.41
C LYS A 41 12.26 7.54 7.42
N ARG A 42 11.54 8.61 7.14
CA ARG A 42 11.45 9.77 8.04
C ARG A 42 10.90 9.39 9.42
N THR A 43 9.78 8.65 9.46
CA THR A 43 9.18 8.22 10.72
C THR A 43 10.09 7.27 11.50
N LYS A 44 10.85 6.41 10.81
CA LYS A 44 11.85 5.54 11.44
C LYS A 44 12.98 6.34 12.10
N ASP A 45 13.46 7.38 11.42
CA ASP A 45 14.48 8.26 11.98
C ASP A 45 13.92 9.05 13.18
N GLU A 46 12.64 9.49 13.12
CA GLU A 46 11.93 10.12 14.24
C GLU A 46 11.82 9.18 15.46
N VAL A 47 11.43 7.91 15.26
CA VAL A 47 11.34 6.90 16.33
C VAL A 47 12.69 6.66 16.98
N ASN A 48 13.73 6.42 16.18
CA ASN A 48 15.07 6.20 16.70
C ASN A 48 15.57 7.39 17.53
N THR A 49 15.26 8.61 17.09
CA THR A 49 15.65 9.83 17.82
C THR A 49 14.93 9.93 19.17
N LEU A 50 13.64 9.65 19.20
CA LEU A 50 12.84 9.69 20.44
C LEU A 50 13.24 8.58 21.40
N GLU A 51 13.53 7.38 20.92
CA GLU A 51 14.03 6.27 21.74
C GLU A 51 15.37 6.60 22.38
N LEU A 52 16.32 7.14 21.60
CA LEU A 52 17.61 7.57 22.12
C LEU A 52 17.47 8.72 23.13
N GLN A 53 16.57 9.65 22.89
CA GLN A 53 16.28 10.73 23.80
C GLN A 53 15.71 10.20 25.12
N LEU A 54 14.74 9.28 25.05
CA LEU A 54 14.15 8.64 26.22
C LEU A 54 15.21 7.89 27.04
N GLU A 55 16.08 7.11 26.39
CA GLU A 55 17.17 6.43 27.07
C GLU A 55 18.14 7.40 27.76
N GLN A 56 18.50 8.51 27.10
CA GLN A 56 19.38 9.52 27.67
C GLN A 56 18.71 10.20 28.88
N GLU A 57 17.42 10.52 28.79
CA GLU A 57 16.65 11.07 29.89
C GLU A 57 16.61 10.10 31.07
N ILE A 58 16.32 8.83 30.85
CA ILE A 58 16.31 7.80 31.91
C ILE A 58 17.69 7.71 32.58
N ARG A 59 18.77 7.61 31.80
CA ARG A 59 20.16 7.52 32.33
C ARG A 59 20.55 8.76 33.14
N SER A 60 20.11 9.95 32.73
CA SER A 60 20.42 11.17 33.46
C SER A 60 19.82 11.19 34.86
N TYR A 61 18.79 10.39 35.12
CA TYR A 61 18.07 10.30 36.40
C TYR A 61 18.43 9.05 37.23
N GLU A 62 19.32 8.18 36.74
CA GLU A 62 19.76 6.99 37.48
C GLU A 62 20.37 7.35 38.85
N SER A 63 21.04 8.49 38.97
CA SER A 63 21.58 8.98 40.23
C SER A 63 20.50 9.34 41.26
N MET A 64 19.28 9.55 40.84
CA MET A 64 18.11 9.92 41.73
C MET A 64 17.23 8.71 42.07
N VAL A 65 17.56 7.50 41.67
CA VAL A 65 16.75 6.29 41.86
C VAL A 65 16.40 6.06 43.34
N ALA A 66 17.34 6.38 44.26
CA ALA A 66 17.08 6.25 45.72
C ALA A 66 15.92 7.13 46.17
N LEU A 67 15.73 8.32 45.59
CA LEU A 67 14.66 9.25 45.94
C LEU A 67 13.31 8.75 45.42
N TRP A 68 13.25 8.04 44.32
CA TRP A 68 12.02 7.53 43.75
C TRP A 68 11.33 6.46 44.59
N ASN A 69 12.04 5.81 45.51
CA ASN A 69 11.43 4.88 46.48
C ASN A 69 10.48 5.56 47.46
N GLU A 70 10.65 6.87 47.67
CA GLU A 70 9.76 7.67 48.54
C GLU A 70 8.63 8.34 47.75
N PHE A 71 8.69 8.31 46.43
CA PHE A 71 7.70 8.94 45.57
C PHE A 71 6.45 8.08 45.40
N ASN A 72 5.28 8.66 45.59
CA ASN A 72 4.03 7.98 45.33
C ASN A 72 3.68 8.07 43.81
N PRO A 73 3.74 6.96 43.06
CA PRO A 73 3.47 6.97 41.62
C PRO A 73 2.02 7.37 41.29
N GLU A 74 1.10 7.32 42.23
CA GLU A 74 -0.30 7.74 42.05
C GLU A 74 -0.50 9.26 41.96
N LEU A 75 0.52 10.03 42.30
CA LEU A 75 0.50 11.50 42.20
C LEU A 75 0.42 12.03 40.78
N ILE A 76 0.84 11.23 39.78
CA ILE A 76 0.75 11.62 38.39
C ILE A 76 -0.01 10.55 37.63
N ARG A 77 -1.02 10.98 36.89
CA ARG A 77 -1.77 10.13 35.99
C ARG A 77 -1.95 10.84 34.63
N VAL A 78 -1.88 10.09 33.54
CA VAL A 78 -2.32 10.61 32.24
C VAL A 78 -3.84 10.60 32.27
N LYS A 79 -4.45 11.78 32.22
CA LYS A 79 -5.91 11.93 32.24
C LYS A 79 -6.52 11.67 30.87
N ASP A 80 -5.97 12.29 29.85
CA ASP A 80 -6.45 12.17 28.48
C ASP A 80 -5.34 12.45 27.48
N VAL A 81 -5.47 11.83 26.31
CA VAL A 81 -4.56 12.01 25.18
C VAL A 81 -5.38 12.43 23.97
N THR A 82 -5.26 13.68 23.59
CA THR A 82 -5.98 14.22 22.45
C THR A 82 -5.30 13.80 21.15
N LEU A 83 -6.01 13.07 20.33
CA LEU A 83 -5.53 12.57 19.04
C LEU A 83 -6.21 13.27 17.88
N SER A 84 -5.45 13.54 16.85
CA SER A 84 -5.98 13.89 15.53
C SER A 84 -5.56 12.85 14.49
N THR A 85 -6.14 12.91 13.30
CA THR A 85 -5.79 11.99 12.23
C THR A 85 -5.25 12.78 11.06
N LYS A 86 -4.13 12.32 10.50
CA LYS A 86 -3.54 12.87 9.28
C LYS A 86 -3.52 11.82 8.18
N LYS A 87 -3.85 12.24 6.97
CA LYS A 87 -3.81 11.36 5.81
C LYS A 87 -2.50 11.55 5.05
N ILE A 88 -1.67 10.51 5.01
CA ILE A 88 -0.38 10.49 4.32
C ILE A 88 -0.44 9.47 3.19
N ALA A 89 -0.28 9.90 1.94
CA ALA A 89 -0.34 9.04 0.75
C ALA A 89 -1.57 8.10 0.71
N GLY A 90 -2.69 8.53 1.32
CA GLY A 90 -3.93 7.75 1.40
C GLY A 90 -4.04 6.81 2.61
N VAL A 91 -3.05 6.80 3.48
CA VAL A 91 -3.06 6.09 4.77
C VAL A 91 -3.45 7.07 5.86
N VAL A 92 -4.42 6.71 6.70
CA VAL A 92 -4.81 7.50 7.88
C VAL A 92 -3.89 7.08 9.02
N VAL A 93 -3.15 8.04 9.56
CA VAL A 93 -2.26 7.83 10.70
C VAL A 93 -2.68 8.71 11.86
N PRO A 94 -2.57 8.24 13.11
CA PRO A 94 -2.83 9.07 14.28
C PRO A 94 -1.71 10.12 14.42
N LEU A 95 -2.08 11.28 14.88
CA LEU A 95 -1.18 12.36 15.28
C LEU A 95 -1.48 12.73 16.72
N LEU A 96 -0.47 12.74 17.56
CA LEU A 96 -0.57 13.19 18.95
C LEU A 96 -0.62 14.71 18.96
N ASN A 97 -1.66 15.28 19.57
CA ASN A 97 -1.79 16.73 19.71
C ASN A 97 -1.38 17.18 21.11
N GLU A 98 -2.04 16.66 22.15
CA GLU A 98 -1.85 17.11 23.50
C GLU A 98 -2.02 15.95 24.48
N ILE A 99 -1.22 15.96 25.54
CA ILE A 99 -1.30 15.01 26.65
C ILE A 99 -1.68 15.79 27.89
N GLN A 100 -2.80 15.44 28.48
CA GLN A 100 -3.28 16.04 29.72
C GLN A 100 -2.89 15.17 30.92
N PHE A 101 -2.18 15.78 31.87
CA PHE A 101 -1.77 15.12 33.08
C PHE A 101 -2.67 15.60 34.23
N GLU A 102 -3.05 14.68 35.08
CA GLU A 102 -3.74 14.97 36.37
C GLU A 102 -2.73 14.75 37.49
N ILE A 103 -2.61 15.76 38.35
CA ILE A 103 -1.74 15.71 39.53
C ILE A 103 -2.64 15.52 40.75
N GLY A 104 -2.36 14.47 41.54
CA GLY A 104 -2.99 14.22 42.80
C GLY A 104 -2.70 15.34 43.84
N HIS A 105 -3.62 15.52 44.76
CA HIS A 105 -3.40 16.46 45.88
C HIS A 105 -2.32 15.95 46.82
N TYR A 106 -1.27 16.74 47.03
CA TYR A 106 -0.26 16.49 48.03
C TYR A 106 0.03 17.78 48.85
N SER A 107 0.45 17.63 50.10
CA SER A 107 0.76 18.76 50.93
C SER A 107 2.21 19.19 50.75
N LEU A 108 2.43 20.41 50.29
CA LEU A 108 3.77 20.99 50.14
C LEU A 108 4.56 21.07 51.47
N PHE A 109 3.86 21.10 52.60
CA PHE A 109 4.52 21.17 53.92
C PHE A 109 4.98 19.80 54.44
N ASN A 110 4.33 18.71 53.98
CA ASN A 110 4.66 17.36 54.42
C ASN A 110 5.42 16.56 53.37
N ALA A 111 5.57 17.11 52.16
CA ALA A 111 6.30 16.47 51.09
C ALA A 111 7.74 16.98 50.98
N PRO A 112 8.70 16.13 50.59
CA PRO A 112 10.05 16.57 50.34
C PRO A 112 10.10 17.66 49.25
N ALA A 113 11.03 18.60 49.35
CA ALA A 113 11.15 19.72 48.41
C ALA A 113 11.33 19.30 46.94
N TRP A 114 11.94 18.15 46.72
CA TRP A 114 12.20 17.62 45.38
C TRP A 114 10.96 17.05 44.65
N PHE A 115 9.81 16.86 45.35
CA PHE A 115 8.60 16.28 44.74
C PHE A 115 8.08 17.12 43.58
N THR A 116 8.16 18.43 43.65
CA THR A 116 7.74 19.31 42.55
C THR A 116 8.57 19.08 41.29
N ASP A 117 9.90 19.02 41.44
CA ASP A 117 10.83 18.77 40.37
C ASP A 117 10.67 17.35 39.82
N GLY A 118 10.43 16.38 40.71
CA GLY A 118 10.12 15.00 40.37
C GLY A 118 8.86 14.84 39.52
N ILE A 119 7.79 15.59 39.84
CA ILE A 119 6.55 15.60 39.05
C ILE A 119 6.80 16.16 37.63
N GLU A 120 7.52 17.26 37.51
CA GLU A 120 7.84 17.83 36.17
C GLU A 120 8.69 16.89 35.35
N LEU A 121 9.63 16.23 35.98
CA LEU A 121 10.50 15.25 35.37
C LEU A 121 9.71 14.03 34.87
N LEU A 122 8.82 13.47 35.66
CA LEU A 122 7.96 12.37 35.25
C LEU A 122 7.02 12.77 34.11
N LYS A 123 6.46 13.98 34.13
CA LYS A 123 5.67 14.50 33.01
C LYS A 123 6.48 14.54 31.72
N LYS A 124 7.74 14.97 31.80
CA LYS A 124 8.62 15.04 30.64
C LYS A 124 8.90 13.64 30.09
N LEU A 125 9.31 12.71 30.97
CA LEU A 125 9.57 11.31 30.58
C LEU A 125 8.32 10.64 30.00
N ALA A 126 7.16 10.82 30.65
CA ALA A 126 5.90 10.25 30.16
C ALA A 126 5.51 10.84 28.79
N ARG A 127 5.73 12.14 28.57
CA ARG A 127 5.51 12.77 27.28
C ARG A 127 6.40 12.16 26.19
N THR A 128 7.71 12.11 26.41
CA THR A 128 8.66 11.54 25.46
C THR A 128 8.37 10.06 25.19
N GLY A 129 8.02 9.29 26.22
CA GLY A 129 7.62 7.88 26.06
C GLY A 129 6.36 7.70 25.22
N ILE A 130 5.32 8.49 25.49
CA ILE A 130 4.07 8.46 24.73
C ILE A 130 4.32 8.89 23.28
N GLU A 131 5.10 9.94 23.04
CA GLU A 131 5.47 10.38 21.69
C GLU A 131 6.24 9.30 20.91
N ALA A 132 7.15 8.59 21.56
CA ALA A 132 7.89 7.47 20.99
C ALA A 132 6.94 6.31 20.62
N GLU A 133 6.02 5.93 21.49
CA GLU A 133 5.05 4.87 21.26
C GLU A 133 4.10 5.22 20.09
N PHE A 134 3.55 6.43 20.07
CA PHE A 134 2.71 6.88 18.96
C PHE A 134 3.46 6.93 17.62
N SER A 135 4.71 7.38 17.64
CA SER A 135 5.57 7.38 16.44
C SER A 135 5.87 5.96 15.97
N SER A 136 6.04 5.01 16.88
CA SER A 136 6.21 3.58 16.57
C SER A 136 4.94 2.99 15.94
N MET A 137 3.76 3.24 16.51
CA MET A 137 2.47 2.83 15.92
C MET A 137 2.27 3.42 14.53
N LYS A 138 2.58 4.71 14.35
CA LYS A 138 2.55 5.39 13.04
C LYS A 138 3.47 4.70 12.03
N LEU A 139 4.68 4.33 12.45
CA LEU A 139 5.66 3.61 11.63
C LEU A 139 5.11 2.26 11.17
N GLU A 140 4.54 1.47 12.07
CA GLU A 140 3.96 0.17 11.75
C GLU A 140 2.84 0.26 10.70
N LEU A 141 1.92 1.22 10.86
CA LEU A 141 0.84 1.47 9.90
C LEU A 141 1.38 1.85 8.52
N LEU A 142 2.39 2.71 8.46
CA LEU A 142 3.02 3.14 7.21
C LEU A 142 3.81 2.01 6.55
N GLU A 143 4.54 1.20 7.31
CA GLU A 143 5.27 0.03 6.79
C GLU A 143 4.32 -1.01 6.21
N HIS A 144 3.23 -1.33 6.90
CA HIS A 144 2.22 -2.24 6.42
C HIS A 144 1.61 -1.74 5.11
N ALA A 145 1.24 -0.46 5.04
CA ALA A 145 0.71 0.17 3.83
C ALA A 145 1.72 0.19 2.68
N ARG A 146 2.99 0.50 2.97
CA ARG A 146 4.10 0.43 2.00
C ARG A 146 4.25 -0.98 1.45
N LYS A 147 4.33 -1.99 2.32
CA LYS A 147 4.47 -3.41 1.95
C LYS A 147 3.35 -3.85 1.00
N LYS A 148 2.09 -3.53 1.32
CA LYS A 148 0.94 -3.81 0.45
C LYS A 148 1.01 -3.07 -0.90
N THR A 149 1.45 -1.81 -0.88
CA THR A 149 1.57 -1.01 -2.11
C THR A 149 2.69 -1.54 -3.01
N THR A 150 3.85 -1.90 -2.45
CA THR A 150 4.96 -2.53 -3.17
C THR A 150 4.54 -3.87 -3.80
N GLN A 151 3.79 -4.70 -3.06
CA GLN A 151 3.24 -5.94 -3.59
C GLN A 151 2.31 -5.68 -4.79
N LYS A 152 1.47 -4.64 -4.71
CA LYS A 152 0.56 -4.26 -5.77
C LYS A 152 1.30 -3.74 -7.02
N VAL A 153 2.34 -2.94 -6.84
CA VAL A 153 3.22 -2.50 -7.94
C VAL A 153 3.85 -3.70 -8.64
N ASN A 154 4.47 -4.60 -7.87
CA ASN A 154 5.10 -5.80 -8.42
C ASN A 154 4.10 -6.71 -9.14
N LEU A 155 2.89 -6.87 -8.59
CA LEU A 155 1.83 -7.65 -9.23
C LEU A 155 1.42 -7.05 -10.57
N PHE A 156 1.25 -5.74 -10.66
CA PHE A 156 0.87 -5.07 -11.91
C PHE A 156 1.99 -5.14 -12.93
N GLU A 157 3.21 -4.80 -12.53
CA GLU A 157 4.35 -4.65 -13.43
C GLU A 157 4.90 -5.99 -13.94
N LYS A 158 5.06 -6.97 -13.03
CA LYS A 158 5.74 -8.25 -13.34
C LYS A 158 4.79 -9.37 -13.77
N VAL A 159 3.51 -9.30 -13.39
CA VAL A 159 2.58 -10.41 -13.62
C VAL A 159 1.41 -9.98 -14.50
N GLN A 160 0.66 -8.96 -14.09
CA GLN A 160 -0.59 -8.63 -14.78
C GLN A 160 -0.35 -8.00 -16.15
N ILE A 161 0.45 -6.95 -16.25
CA ILE A 161 0.70 -6.26 -17.53
C ILE A 161 1.31 -7.22 -18.58
N PRO A 162 2.38 -7.98 -18.28
CA PRO A 162 2.88 -8.97 -19.23
C PRO A 162 1.86 -10.05 -19.58
N GLY A 163 1.13 -10.55 -18.57
CA GLY A 163 0.11 -11.57 -18.77
C GLY A 163 -1.04 -11.11 -19.69
N TYR A 164 -1.50 -9.86 -19.55
CA TYR A 164 -2.50 -9.30 -20.45
C TYR A 164 -1.95 -9.11 -21.87
N LYS A 165 -0.71 -8.65 -22.02
CA LYS A 165 -0.05 -8.53 -23.33
C LYS A 165 0.05 -9.87 -24.05
N ASP A 166 0.41 -10.91 -23.32
CA ASP A 166 0.51 -12.27 -23.88
C ASP A 166 -0.88 -12.85 -24.25
N ALA A 167 -1.88 -12.63 -23.39
CA ALA A 167 -3.25 -13.05 -23.69
C ALA A 167 -3.80 -12.35 -24.95
N ILE A 168 -3.61 -11.04 -25.07
CA ILE A 168 -4.01 -10.26 -26.25
C ILE A 168 -3.34 -10.79 -27.50
N ARG A 169 -2.03 -11.07 -27.44
CA ARG A 169 -1.26 -11.62 -28.57
C ARG A 169 -1.81 -12.97 -29.03
N LYS A 170 -2.13 -13.86 -28.09
CA LYS A 170 -2.70 -15.18 -28.38
C LYS A 170 -4.08 -15.07 -29.02
N VAL A 171 -4.96 -14.20 -28.52
CA VAL A 171 -6.30 -14.02 -29.09
C VAL A 171 -6.22 -13.39 -30.48
N LYS A 172 -5.36 -12.38 -30.69
CA LYS A 172 -5.17 -11.76 -32.01
C LYS A 172 -4.69 -12.79 -33.02
N ARG A 173 -3.67 -13.58 -32.70
CA ARG A 173 -3.15 -14.62 -33.56
C ARG A 173 -4.22 -15.64 -33.93
N PHE A 174 -4.99 -16.11 -32.96
CA PHE A 174 -6.10 -17.03 -33.24
C PHE A 174 -7.14 -16.44 -34.19
N MET A 175 -7.51 -15.17 -34.03
CA MET A 175 -8.46 -14.49 -34.89
C MET A 175 -7.91 -14.31 -36.32
N GLU A 176 -6.62 -14.00 -36.46
CA GLU A 176 -5.93 -13.91 -37.76
C GLU A 176 -5.88 -15.27 -38.49
N ASP A 177 -5.60 -16.34 -37.74
CA ASP A 177 -5.60 -17.71 -38.28
C ASP A 177 -7.02 -18.12 -38.72
N GLU A 178 -8.06 -17.82 -37.92
CA GLU A 178 -9.46 -18.10 -38.26
C GLU A 178 -9.92 -17.32 -39.50
N GLU A 179 -9.54 -16.04 -39.62
CA GLU A 179 -9.85 -15.22 -40.78
C GLU A 179 -9.14 -15.75 -42.04
N SER A 180 -7.88 -16.19 -41.92
CA SER A 180 -7.10 -16.78 -43.01
C SER A 180 -7.71 -18.10 -43.50
N LEU A 181 -8.14 -18.97 -42.58
CA LEU A 181 -8.85 -20.22 -42.88
C LEU A 181 -10.17 -19.95 -43.59
N SER A 182 -10.96 -18.98 -43.08
CA SER A 182 -12.22 -18.59 -43.73
C SER A 182 -12.03 -18.09 -45.15
N LYS A 183 -11.03 -17.22 -45.37
CA LYS A 183 -10.69 -16.73 -46.71
C LYS A 183 -10.25 -17.86 -47.66
N SER A 184 -9.45 -18.80 -47.16
CA SER A 184 -9.00 -19.97 -47.93
C SER A 184 -10.17 -20.90 -48.32
N SER A 185 -11.09 -21.17 -47.35
CA SER A 185 -12.30 -21.95 -47.63
C SER A 185 -13.21 -21.29 -48.68
N GLN A 186 -13.40 -19.96 -48.56
CA GLN A 186 -14.19 -19.22 -49.56
C GLN A 186 -13.56 -19.29 -50.97
N LYS A 187 -12.21 -19.22 -51.08
CA LYS A 187 -11.51 -19.35 -52.33
C LYS A 187 -11.68 -20.73 -52.96
N ILE A 188 -11.59 -21.79 -52.13
CA ILE A 188 -11.79 -23.17 -52.61
C ILE A 188 -13.25 -23.36 -53.05
N MET A 189 -14.23 -22.83 -52.31
CA MET A 189 -15.65 -22.91 -52.70
C MET A 189 -15.90 -22.23 -54.04
N ARG A 190 -15.37 -21.03 -54.27
CA ARG A 190 -15.51 -20.32 -55.55
C ARG A 190 -14.87 -21.12 -56.70
N ALA A 191 -13.66 -21.62 -56.53
CA ALA A 191 -13.00 -22.42 -57.54
C ALA A 191 -13.78 -23.72 -57.89
N ASN A 192 -14.43 -24.35 -56.86
CA ASN A 192 -15.25 -25.53 -57.11
C ASN A 192 -16.59 -25.17 -57.81
N GLN A 193 -17.19 -24.03 -57.52
CA GLN A 193 -18.37 -23.54 -58.22
C GLN A 193 -18.10 -23.22 -59.67
N GLU A 194 -16.95 -22.56 -59.97
CA GLU A 194 -16.49 -22.29 -61.33
C GLU A 194 -16.27 -23.57 -62.15
N LYS A 195 -15.60 -24.56 -61.51
CA LYS A 195 -15.42 -25.88 -62.14
C LYS A 195 -16.73 -26.63 -62.45
N ARG A 196 -17.74 -26.51 -61.56
CA ARG A 196 -19.05 -27.12 -61.77
C ARG A 196 -19.78 -26.44 -62.94
N LYS A 197 -19.82 -25.11 -62.97
CA LYS A 197 -20.42 -24.35 -64.08
C LYS A 197 -19.74 -24.67 -65.40
N ALA A 198 -18.43 -24.73 -65.45
CA ALA A 198 -17.70 -25.07 -66.64
C ALA A 198 -17.92 -26.54 -67.11
N LYS A 199 -18.34 -27.45 -66.20
CA LYS A 199 -18.76 -28.82 -66.59
C LYS A 199 -20.17 -28.83 -67.12
N GLU A 200 -21.10 -28.14 -66.47
CA GLU A 200 -22.50 -28.01 -66.89
C GLU A 200 -22.60 -27.37 -68.31
N GLU A 201 -21.86 -26.28 -68.54
CA GLU A 201 -21.75 -25.63 -69.85
C GLU A 201 -21.18 -26.54 -70.95
N LYS A 202 -20.27 -27.47 -70.57
CA LYS A 202 -19.76 -28.45 -71.54
C LYS A 202 -20.72 -29.58 -71.88
N GLU A 203 -21.47 -30.06 -70.88
CA GLU A 203 -22.53 -31.07 -71.01
C GLU A 203 -23.73 -30.53 -71.80
N GLU A 204 -24.08 -29.24 -71.66
CA GLU A 204 -25.08 -28.58 -72.47
C GLU A 204 -24.63 -28.29 -73.93
N ALA A 205 -23.34 -28.18 -74.21
CA ALA A 205 -22.81 -27.97 -75.55
C ALA A 205 -22.57 -29.26 -76.33
N GLU A 206 -22.64 -30.44 -75.70
CA GLU A 206 -22.49 -31.76 -76.30
C GLU A 206 -23.84 -32.43 -76.60
N VAL A 207 -24.98 -31.80 -76.25
CA VAL A 207 -26.34 -32.23 -76.61
C VAL A 207 -26.90 -31.40 -77.72
#